data_ff6be63f669f6fb3126043e924319106
#
_entry.id   ff6be63f669f6fb3126043e924319106
#
_cell.length_a   1.000
_cell.length_b   1.000
_cell.length_c   1.000
_cell.angle_alpha   90.00
_cell.angle_beta   90.00
_cell.angle_gamma   90.00
#
_symmetry.space_group_name_H-M   'P 1'
#
loop_
_entity.id
_entity.type
_entity.pdbx_description
1 polymer ?
#
loop_
_entity_poly.entity_id
_entity_poly.type
_entity_poly.pdbx_seq_one_letter_code
_entity_poly.pdbx_strand_id
1 'polypeptide(L)'
;MEISAVHFHSYPYTSERAKEKVISLARQLSAYCCGVKLYIVPFTEPQLQIHEKCPEEYGTLVMRRFMMRIAAKIAQQEGAKALITGESLGQVASQTLDALCCTDAVAGMPVFRPLIGNDKIEIIHIAEKIGTYETSCLPYEDCCTVFTPRHPCTRPKLEHVERAEGALDIDALVDAAVAGTEMIQL
;
A
#
# COMPACT_ATOMS: atom_id res chain seq x y z
N MET A 1 -19.36 10.03 3.30
CA MET A 1 -18.72 8.91 2.58
C MET A 1 -18.08 8.03 3.63
N GLU A 2 -18.40 6.74 3.67
CA GLU A 2 -17.68 5.79 4.53
C GLU A 2 -16.30 5.49 3.94
N ILE A 3 -15.27 5.49 4.79
CA ILE A 3 -13.90 5.19 4.42
C ILE A 3 -13.38 4.07 5.33
N SER A 4 -12.78 3.06 4.71
CA SER A 4 -11.98 2.05 5.39
C SER A 4 -10.51 2.25 5.02
N ALA A 5 -9.61 2.01 5.95
CA ALA A 5 -8.17 2.10 5.75
C ALA A 5 -7.54 0.71 5.78
N VAL A 6 -6.55 0.49 4.94
CA VAL A 6 -5.77 -0.76 4.92
C VAL A 6 -4.31 -0.43 5.19
N HIS A 7 -3.70 -1.11 6.15
CA HIS A 7 -2.28 -1.04 6.47
C HIS A 7 -1.63 -2.40 6.32
N PHE A 8 -0.48 -2.44 5.65
CA PHE A 8 0.32 -3.65 5.47
C PHE A 8 1.43 -3.68 6.51
N HIS A 9 1.42 -4.71 7.37
CA HIS A 9 2.34 -4.85 8.49
C HIS A 9 3.25 -6.07 8.29
N SER A 10 4.56 -5.88 8.36
CA SER A 10 5.56 -6.91 8.07
C SER A 10 6.42 -7.22 9.29
N TYR A 11 5.79 -7.63 10.38
CA TYR A 11 6.51 -8.07 11.58
C TYR A 11 7.36 -9.35 11.29
N PRO A 12 8.62 -9.46 11.76
CA PRO A 12 9.33 -8.54 12.66
C PRO A 12 10.13 -7.44 11.93
N TYR A 13 10.06 -7.33 10.61
CA TYR A 13 10.81 -6.34 9.82
C TYR A 13 10.33 -4.92 10.05
N THR A 14 9.04 -4.74 10.31
CA THR A 14 8.48 -3.48 10.81
C THR A 14 8.12 -3.62 12.29
N SER A 15 8.29 -2.54 13.06
CA SER A 15 8.07 -2.57 14.51
C SER A 15 6.59 -2.44 14.88
N GLU A 16 6.21 -2.86 16.09
CA GLU A 16 4.89 -2.58 16.65
C GLU A 16 4.62 -1.06 16.74
N ARG A 17 5.66 -0.25 16.95
CA ARG A 17 5.53 1.21 16.94
C ARG A 17 5.13 1.77 15.57
N ALA A 18 5.53 1.10 14.47
CA ALA A 18 5.05 1.45 13.14
C ALA A 18 3.54 1.20 13.00
N LYS A 19 3.04 0.08 13.54
CA LYS A 19 1.60 -0.23 13.62
C LYS A 19 0.86 0.81 14.47
N GLU A 20 1.39 1.16 15.65
CA GLU A 20 0.81 2.18 16.54
C GLU A 20 0.75 3.56 15.89
N LYS A 21 1.78 3.96 15.13
CA LYS A 21 1.78 5.19 14.32
C LYS A 21 0.59 5.23 13.38
N VAL A 22 0.35 4.15 12.64
CA VAL A 22 -0.75 4.06 11.68
C VAL A 22 -2.12 4.07 12.37
N ILE A 23 -2.26 3.37 13.50
CA ILE A 23 -3.50 3.43 14.33
C ILE A 23 -3.76 4.88 14.79
N SER A 24 -2.72 5.60 15.21
CA SER A 24 -2.83 7.01 15.60
C SER A 24 -3.27 7.89 14.43
N LEU A 25 -2.68 7.71 13.24
CA LEU A 25 -3.09 8.44 12.02
C LEU A 25 -4.54 8.13 11.63
N ALA A 26 -4.95 6.86 11.67
CA ALA A 26 -6.31 6.46 11.35
C ALA A 26 -7.33 7.04 12.36
N ARG A 27 -6.95 7.14 13.65
CA ARG A 27 -7.76 7.80 14.68
C ARG A 27 -7.90 9.30 14.42
N GLN A 28 -6.85 9.99 14.00
CA GLN A 28 -6.93 11.39 13.58
C GLN A 28 -7.84 11.56 12.36
N LEU A 29 -7.73 10.66 11.38
CA LEU A 29 -8.57 10.67 10.19
C LEU A 29 -10.05 10.41 10.53
N SER A 30 -10.36 9.59 11.52
CA SER A 30 -11.75 9.27 11.92
C SER A 30 -12.55 10.50 12.30
N ALA A 31 -11.92 11.56 12.79
CA ALA A 31 -12.57 12.84 13.09
C ALA A 31 -13.15 13.53 11.82
N TYR A 32 -12.61 13.23 10.65
CA TYR A 32 -13.09 13.78 9.37
C TYR A 32 -14.08 12.86 8.64
N CYS A 33 -14.16 11.58 9.03
CA CYS A 33 -14.86 10.53 8.28
C CYS A 33 -16.00 9.86 9.06
N CYS A 34 -16.39 10.39 10.22
CA CYS A 34 -17.41 9.79 11.11
C CYS A 34 -17.09 8.35 11.54
N GLY A 35 -15.82 8.07 11.78
CA GLY A 35 -15.28 6.75 12.08
C GLY A 35 -14.53 6.14 10.89
N VAL A 36 -13.57 5.26 11.18
CA VAL A 36 -12.76 4.53 10.20
C VAL A 36 -12.61 3.08 10.66
N LYS A 37 -12.86 2.13 9.77
CA LYS A 37 -12.42 0.75 9.93
C LYS A 37 -10.99 0.64 9.44
N LEU A 38 -10.07 0.24 10.30
CA LEU A 38 -8.66 0.01 9.95
C LEU A 38 -8.39 -1.48 9.85
N TYR A 39 -7.96 -1.93 8.68
CA TYR A 39 -7.57 -3.30 8.39
C TYR A 39 -6.04 -3.40 8.45
N ILE A 40 -5.52 -4.19 9.41
CA ILE A 40 -4.09 -4.49 9.55
C ILE A 40 -3.82 -5.83 8.88
N VAL A 41 -3.17 -5.79 7.75
CA VAL A 41 -2.89 -6.97 6.91
C VAL A 41 -1.50 -7.51 7.22
N PRO A 42 -1.34 -8.81 7.61
CA PRO A 42 -0.03 -9.43 7.73
C PRO A 42 0.59 -9.58 6.33
N PHE A 43 1.75 -8.97 6.13
CA PHE A 43 2.35 -8.88 4.80
C PHE A 43 3.75 -9.47 4.69
N THR A 44 4.27 -10.04 5.78
CA THR A 44 5.63 -10.61 5.85
C THR A 44 5.84 -11.72 4.83
N GLU A 45 4.93 -12.70 4.79
CA GLU A 45 5.06 -13.85 3.88
C GLU A 45 5.03 -13.45 2.41
N PRO A 46 4.07 -12.62 1.92
CA PRO A 46 4.14 -12.10 0.56
C PRO A 46 5.46 -11.39 0.24
N GLN A 47 5.99 -10.57 1.15
CA GLN A 47 7.26 -9.87 0.93
C GLN A 47 8.46 -10.81 0.81
N LEU A 48 8.54 -11.84 1.68
CA LEU A 48 9.61 -12.83 1.63
C LEU A 48 9.58 -13.62 0.31
N GLN A 49 8.41 -14.09 -0.09
CA GLN A 49 8.24 -14.82 -1.34
C GLN A 49 8.60 -13.96 -2.57
N ILE A 50 8.23 -12.67 -2.56
CA ILE A 50 8.60 -11.73 -3.62
C ILE A 50 10.12 -11.54 -3.65
N HIS A 51 10.74 -11.32 -2.49
CA HIS A 51 12.19 -11.12 -2.39
C HIS A 51 12.99 -12.35 -2.86
N GLU A 52 12.51 -13.55 -2.55
CA GLU A 52 13.18 -14.80 -2.90
C GLU A 52 13.01 -15.20 -4.36
N LYS A 53 11.82 -14.94 -4.95
CA LYS A 53 11.44 -15.52 -6.24
C LYS A 53 11.37 -14.54 -7.40
N CYS A 54 11.25 -13.24 -7.12
CA CYS A 54 11.13 -12.24 -8.18
C CYS A 54 12.45 -11.54 -8.45
N PRO A 55 12.70 -11.08 -9.70
CA PRO A 55 13.85 -10.23 -10.00
C PRO A 55 13.82 -8.96 -9.14
N GLU A 56 14.95 -8.60 -8.54
CA GLU A 56 15.08 -7.48 -7.58
C GLU A 56 14.49 -6.17 -8.14
N GLU A 57 14.74 -5.86 -9.40
CA GLU A 57 14.27 -4.62 -10.05
C GLU A 57 12.75 -4.45 -10.08
N TYR A 58 11.99 -5.55 -10.03
CA TYR A 58 10.52 -5.54 -10.00
C TYR A 58 9.95 -5.73 -8.59
N GLY A 59 10.76 -6.01 -7.57
CA GLY A 59 10.31 -6.36 -6.23
C GLY A 59 9.30 -5.39 -5.65
N THR A 60 9.61 -4.08 -5.63
CA THR A 60 8.67 -3.05 -5.14
C THR A 60 7.39 -3.00 -5.96
N LEU A 61 7.45 -3.18 -7.26
CA LEU A 61 6.28 -3.10 -8.13
C LEU A 61 5.37 -4.33 -7.95
N VAL A 62 5.94 -5.52 -7.88
CA VAL A 62 5.19 -6.76 -7.59
C VAL A 62 4.55 -6.65 -6.19
N MET A 63 5.29 -6.19 -5.18
CA MET A 63 4.76 -5.94 -3.84
C MET A 63 3.52 -5.03 -3.88
N ARG A 64 3.58 -3.91 -4.62
CA ARG A 64 2.43 -3.00 -4.77
C ARG A 64 1.25 -3.65 -5.48
N ARG A 65 1.49 -4.51 -6.45
CA ARG A 65 0.42 -5.30 -7.11
C ARG A 65 -0.27 -6.24 -6.12
N PHE A 66 0.48 -6.89 -5.22
CA PHE A 66 -0.10 -7.67 -4.11
C PHE A 66 -0.94 -6.80 -3.18
N MET A 67 -0.44 -5.63 -2.78
CA MET A 67 -1.20 -4.68 -1.95
C MET A 67 -2.51 -4.28 -2.62
N MET A 68 -2.50 -4.01 -3.93
CA MET A 68 -3.72 -3.65 -4.68
C MET A 68 -4.72 -4.82 -4.73
N ARG A 69 -4.27 -6.05 -4.97
CA ARG A 69 -5.14 -7.25 -4.96
C ARG A 69 -5.78 -7.48 -3.59
N ILE A 70 -4.98 -7.40 -2.53
CA ILE A 70 -5.45 -7.58 -1.15
C ILE A 70 -6.44 -6.48 -0.78
N ALA A 71 -6.11 -5.21 -1.06
CA ALA A 71 -7.00 -4.08 -0.80
C ALA A 71 -8.31 -4.20 -1.59
N ALA A 72 -8.25 -4.61 -2.86
CA ALA A 72 -9.44 -4.84 -3.68
C ALA A 72 -10.31 -5.97 -3.12
N LYS A 73 -9.71 -7.05 -2.63
CA LYS A 73 -10.44 -8.17 -2.03
C LYS A 73 -11.15 -7.76 -0.73
N ILE A 74 -10.47 -7.01 0.14
CA ILE A 74 -11.07 -6.43 1.35
C ILE A 74 -12.18 -5.44 0.97
N ALA A 75 -11.95 -4.57 -0.03
CA ALA A 75 -12.95 -3.63 -0.52
C ALA A 75 -14.22 -4.33 -1.03
N GLN A 76 -14.08 -5.44 -1.74
CA GLN A 76 -15.22 -6.26 -2.20
C GLN A 76 -16.01 -6.84 -1.03
N GLN A 77 -15.34 -7.37 0.00
CA GLN A 77 -15.99 -7.89 1.21
C GLN A 77 -16.76 -6.82 1.97
N GLU A 78 -16.23 -5.59 2.01
CA GLU A 78 -16.87 -4.43 2.64
C GLU A 78 -17.92 -3.73 1.76
N GLY A 79 -18.08 -4.15 0.52
CA GLY A 79 -18.98 -3.51 -0.44
C GLY A 79 -18.48 -2.15 -0.96
N ALA A 80 -17.21 -1.81 -0.73
CA ALA A 80 -16.60 -0.58 -1.27
C ALA A 80 -16.49 -0.64 -2.80
N LYS A 81 -16.54 0.51 -3.46
CA LYS A 81 -16.64 0.61 -4.92
C LYS A 81 -15.36 1.13 -5.58
N ALA A 82 -14.39 1.57 -4.79
CA ALA A 82 -13.13 2.12 -5.30
C ALA A 82 -12.04 1.98 -4.23
N LEU A 83 -10.78 2.00 -4.68
CA LEU A 83 -9.60 2.20 -3.84
C LEU A 83 -9.18 3.66 -3.86
N ILE A 84 -8.53 4.11 -2.79
CA ILE A 84 -7.91 5.44 -2.72
C ILE A 84 -6.46 5.23 -2.30
N THR A 85 -5.53 5.84 -3.02
CA THR A 85 -4.10 5.80 -2.70
C THR A 85 -3.52 7.21 -2.58
N GLY A 86 -2.48 7.37 -1.76
CA GLY A 86 -1.75 8.64 -1.57
C GLY A 86 -0.61 8.83 -2.55
N GLU A 87 -0.65 8.23 -3.74
CA GLU A 87 0.39 8.33 -4.74
C GLU A 87 0.45 9.72 -5.36
N SER A 88 1.69 10.21 -5.58
CA SER A 88 1.99 11.42 -6.33
C SER A 88 2.98 11.08 -7.44
N LEU A 89 2.71 11.57 -8.66
CA LEU A 89 3.48 11.20 -9.85
C LEU A 89 4.94 11.63 -9.74
N GLY A 90 5.86 10.70 -9.97
CA GLY A 90 7.29 10.97 -10.02
C GLY A 90 7.98 11.16 -8.66
N GLN A 91 7.29 11.00 -7.54
CA GLN A 91 7.90 11.13 -6.20
C GLN A 91 8.90 10.01 -5.90
N VAL A 92 8.63 8.80 -6.34
CA VAL A 92 9.53 7.65 -6.21
C VAL A 92 9.47 6.78 -7.47
N ALA A 93 10.44 5.88 -7.62
CA ALA A 93 10.57 5.03 -8.81
C ALA A 93 9.32 4.19 -9.14
N SER A 94 8.56 3.79 -8.12
CA SER A 94 7.31 3.03 -8.29
C SER A 94 6.06 3.87 -8.57
N GLN A 95 6.21 5.21 -8.71
CA GLN A 95 5.12 6.15 -8.98
C GLN A 95 5.30 6.86 -10.35
N THR A 96 5.89 6.18 -11.32
CA THR A 96 5.86 6.59 -12.74
C THR A 96 4.54 6.16 -13.38
N LEU A 97 4.13 6.78 -14.49
CA LEU A 97 2.91 6.38 -15.20
C LEU A 97 2.92 4.90 -15.58
N ASP A 98 4.05 4.39 -16.09
CA ASP A 98 4.18 2.99 -16.47
C ASP A 98 4.00 2.06 -15.25
N ALA A 99 4.56 2.44 -14.09
CA ALA A 99 4.41 1.68 -12.85
C ALA A 99 2.96 1.70 -12.33
N LEU A 100 2.29 2.85 -12.39
CA LEU A 100 0.88 2.99 -12.00
C LEU A 100 -0.04 2.16 -12.91
N CYS A 101 0.19 2.15 -14.23
CA CYS A 101 -0.54 1.28 -15.15
C CYS A 101 -0.39 -0.21 -14.77
N CYS A 102 0.82 -0.64 -14.38
CA CYS A 102 1.05 -2.02 -13.94
C CYS A 102 0.33 -2.36 -12.63
N THR A 103 0.21 -1.43 -11.68
CA THR A 103 -0.52 -1.65 -10.43
C THR A 103 -2.03 -1.61 -10.63
N ASP A 104 -2.53 -0.73 -11.50
CA ASP A 104 -3.95 -0.62 -11.81
C ASP A 104 -4.51 -1.87 -12.51
N ALA A 105 -3.69 -2.52 -13.32
CA ALA A 105 -4.08 -3.73 -14.05
C ALA A 105 -4.61 -4.86 -13.13
N VAL A 106 -4.30 -4.84 -11.83
CA VAL A 106 -4.74 -5.87 -10.88
C VAL A 106 -5.77 -5.39 -9.85
N ALA A 107 -6.14 -4.12 -9.88
CA ALA A 107 -7.06 -3.55 -8.89
C ALA A 107 -8.51 -4.03 -9.07
N GLY A 108 -8.95 -4.31 -10.32
CA GLY A 108 -10.29 -4.78 -10.63
C GLY A 108 -11.43 -3.80 -10.29
N MET A 109 -11.09 -2.59 -9.84
CA MET A 109 -12.02 -1.50 -9.51
C MET A 109 -11.33 -0.13 -9.69
N PRO A 110 -12.09 0.98 -9.74
CA PRO A 110 -11.50 2.32 -9.85
C PRO A 110 -10.51 2.63 -8.73
N VAL A 111 -9.39 3.27 -9.07
CA VAL A 111 -8.38 3.73 -8.11
C VAL A 111 -8.30 5.26 -8.17
N PHE A 112 -8.70 5.91 -7.09
CA PHE A 112 -8.62 7.36 -6.96
C PHE A 112 -7.28 7.77 -6.34
N ARG A 113 -6.67 8.79 -6.93
CA ARG A 113 -5.38 9.36 -6.50
C ARG A 113 -5.52 10.86 -6.31
N PRO A 114 -6.12 11.31 -5.19
CA PRO A 114 -6.39 12.74 -4.99
C PRO A 114 -5.13 13.61 -4.98
N LEU A 115 -3.95 13.02 -4.73
CA LEU A 115 -2.67 13.72 -4.64
C LEU A 115 -1.79 13.55 -5.88
N ILE A 116 -2.30 12.96 -6.97
CA ILE A 116 -1.46 12.54 -8.11
C ILE A 116 -0.69 13.67 -8.77
N GLY A 117 -1.23 14.86 -8.79
CA GLY A 117 -0.63 16.08 -9.38
C GLY A 117 0.03 17.01 -8.37
N ASN A 118 -0.03 16.70 -7.09
CA ASN A 118 0.54 17.54 -6.05
C ASN A 118 2.03 17.27 -5.87
N ASP A 119 2.80 18.32 -5.63
CA ASP A 119 4.19 18.16 -5.21
C ASP A 119 4.30 17.82 -3.71
N LYS A 120 5.52 17.49 -3.26
CA LYS A 120 5.77 17.10 -1.87
C LYS A 120 5.42 18.22 -0.87
N ILE A 121 5.62 19.48 -1.23
CA ILE A 121 5.36 20.63 -0.36
C ILE A 121 3.87 20.83 -0.19
N GLU A 122 3.10 20.74 -1.27
CA GLU A 122 1.64 20.81 -1.23
C GLU A 122 1.03 19.70 -0.36
N ILE A 123 1.56 18.46 -0.46
CA ILE A 123 1.13 17.34 0.35
C ILE A 123 1.44 17.58 1.84
N ILE A 124 2.63 18.11 2.15
CA ILE A 124 3.01 18.48 3.52
C ILE A 124 2.03 19.54 4.08
N HIS A 125 1.73 20.59 3.33
CA HIS A 125 0.79 21.62 3.76
C HIS A 125 -0.61 21.05 4.04
N ILE A 126 -1.07 20.07 3.23
CA ILE A 126 -2.33 19.37 3.49
C ILE A 126 -2.24 18.58 4.82
N ALA A 127 -1.16 17.84 5.03
CA ALA A 127 -0.96 17.03 6.22
C ALA A 127 -0.86 17.90 7.49
N GLU A 128 -0.21 19.06 7.43
CA GLU A 128 -0.16 20.06 8.51
C GLU A 128 -1.57 20.59 8.82
N LYS A 129 -2.31 20.98 7.78
CA LYS A 129 -3.67 21.53 7.91
C LYS A 129 -4.64 20.55 8.58
N ILE A 130 -4.52 19.26 8.32
CA ILE A 130 -5.36 18.22 8.93
C ILE A 130 -4.76 17.63 10.23
N GLY A 131 -3.60 18.13 10.67
CA GLY A 131 -2.96 17.76 11.94
C GLY A 131 -2.27 16.40 11.92
N THR A 132 -2.03 15.78 10.75
CA THR A 132 -1.40 14.45 10.66
C THR A 132 0.11 14.49 10.43
N TYR A 133 0.67 15.65 10.10
CA TYR A 133 2.07 15.76 9.67
C TYR A 133 3.07 15.26 10.72
N GLU A 134 3.00 15.75 11.97
CA GLU A 134 3.94 15.37 13.01
C GLU A 134 3.91 13.87 13.29
N THR A 135 2.70 13.27 13.38
CA THR A 135 2.56 11.83 13.56
C THR A 135 3.15 11.06 12.38
N SER A 136 2.94 11.54 11.14
CA SER A 136 3.48 10.87 9.94
C SER A 136 5.00 10.90 9.87
N CYS A 137 5.65 11.93 10.46
CA CYS A 137 7.11 12.09 10.52
C CYS A 137 7.79 11.25 11.60
N LEU A 138 7.06 10.51 12.45
CA LEU A 138 7.67 9.62 13.43
C LEU A 138 8.58 8.59 12.74
N PRO A 139 9.79 8.31 13.30
CA PRO A 139 10.85 7.54 12.64
C PRO A 139 10.61 6.02 12.71
N TYR A 140 9.44 5.59 12.27
CA TYR A 140 9.09 4.17 12.18
C TYR A 140 8.90 3.77 10.73
N GLU A 141 9.62 2.72 10.33
CA GLU A 141 9.70 2.28 8.94
C GLU A 141 8.41 1.60 8.47
N ASP A 142 8.08 1.85 7.20
CA ASP A 142 6.97 1.19 6.52
C ASP A 142 7.44 -0.12 5.85
N CYS A 143 6.51 -1.04 5.58
CA CYS A 143 6.83 -2.31 4.94
C CYS A 143 7.51 -2.14 3.57
N CYS A 144 7.25 -1.06 2.84
CA CYS A 144 7.83 -0.80 1.52
C CYS A 144 9.33 -0.48 1.53
N THR A 145 9.93 -0.21 2.70
CA THR A 145 11.36 0.08 2.82
C THR A 145 12.21 -1.14 3.18
N VAL A 146 11.58 -2.25 3.57
CA VAL A 146 12.27 -3.44 4.09
C VAL A 146 13.15 -4.12 3.04
N PHE A 147 12.65 -4.29 1.81
CA PHE A 147 13.35 -4.93 0.69
C PHE A 147 13.43 -3.99 -0.52
N THR A 148 14.05 -2.83 -0.33
CA THR A 148 14.16 -1.84 -1.41
C THR A 148 15.21 -2.27 -2.43
N PRO A 149 14.86 -2.37 -3.73
CA PRO A 149 15.81 -2.72 -4.77
C PRO A 149 16.87 -1.64 -4.97
N ARG A 150 18.11 -2.04 -5.27
CA ARG A 150 19.20 -1.09 -5.59
C ARG A 150 18.96 -0.32 -6.88
N HIS A 151 18.34 -0.99 -7.86
CA HIS A 151 18.05 -0.44 -9.20
C HIS A 151 16.60 -0.74 -9.59
N PRO A 152 15.62 0.02 -9.05
CA PRO A 152 14.22 -0.21 -9.38
C PRO A 152 13.91 0.11 -10.85
N CYS A 153 13.07 -0.71 -11.48
CA CYS A 153 12.61 -0.46 -12.84
C CYS A 153 11.63 0.73 -12.86
N THR A 154 12.01 1.83 -13.52
CA THR A 154 11.19 3.05 -13.62
C THR A 154 10.28 3.09 -14.85
N ARG A 155 10.50 2.21 -15.83
CA ARG A 155 9.69 2.08 -17.06
C ARG A 155 9.28 0.62 -17.26
N PRO A 156 8.51 0.04 -16.33
CA PRO A 156 8.10 -1.35 -16.43
C PRO A 156 7.11 -1.56 -17.58
N LYS A 157 7.23 -2.69 -18.25
CA LYS A 157 6.19 -3.19 -19.15
C LYS A 157 5.37 -4.22 -18.42
N LEU A 158 4.04 -4.15 -18.55
CA LEU A 158 3.11 -5.02 -17.83
C LEU A 158 3.46 -6.51 -18.00
N GLU A 159 3.71 -6.94 -19.22
CA GLU A 159 4.08 -8.33 -19.54
C GLU A 159 5.35 -8.84 -18.83
N HIS A 160 6.32 -7.93 -18.56
CA HIS A 160 7.53 -8.29 -17.81
C HIS A 160 7.24 -8.43 -16.31
N VAL A 161 6.39 -7.55 -15.78
CA VAL A 161 5.98 -7.62 -14.37
C VAL A 161 5.13 -8.87 -14.10
N GLU A 162 4.21 -9.20 -15.01
CA GLU A 162 3.39 -10.43 -14.92
C GLU A 162 4.26 -11.67 -15.00
N ARG A 163 5.28 -11.68 -15.85
CA ARG A 163 6.26 -12.77 -15.90
C ARG A 163 7.06 -12.89 -14.61
N ALA A 164 7.46 -11.74 -14.03
CA ALA A 164 8.21 -11.70 -12.76
C ALA A 164 7.40 -12.26 -11.59
N GLU A 165 6.10 -11.94 -11.50
CA GLU A 165 5.22 -12.46 -10.45
C GLU A 165 4.73 -13.89 -10.70
N GLY A 166 4.88 -14.42 -11.92
CA GLY A 166 4.44 -15.77 -12.28
C GLY A 166 5.13 -16.91 -11.52
N ALA A 167 6.22 -16.64 -10.81
CA ALA A 167 6.88 -17.59 -9.91
C ALA A 167 6.18 -17.72 -8.54
N LEU A 168 5.15 -16.91 -8.26
CA LEU A 168 4.45 -16.84 -6.99
C LEU A 168 3.08 -17.50 -7.08
N ASP A 169 2.64 -18.13 -6.00
CA ASP A 169 1.25 -18.53 -5.83
C ASP A 169 0.44 -17.30 -5.34
N ILE A 170 0.03 -16.48 -6.31
CA ILE A 170 -0.60 -15.19 -6.05
C ILE A 170 -1.88 -15.35 -5.24
N ASP A 171 -2.75 -16.28 -5.65
CA ASP A 171 -4.05 -16.46 -5.03
C ASP A 171 -3.90 -16.95 -3.58
N ALA A 172 -3.06 -17.95 -3.34
CA ALA A 172 -2.82 -18.46 -1.99
C ALA A 172 -2.23 -17.38 -1.06
N LEU A 173 -1.28 -16.58 -1.54
CA LEU A 173 -0.67 -15.51 -0.74
C LEU A 173 -1.66 -14.38 -0.44
N VAL A 174 -2.47 -13.98 -1.41
CA VAL A 174 -3.52 -12.96 -1.22
C VAL A 174 -4.58 -13.46 -0.25
N ASP A 175 -5.05 -14.70 -0.41
CA ASP A 175 -6.08 -15.28 0.45
C ASP A 175 -5.60 -15.43 1.90
N ALA A 176 -4.38 -15.89 2.09
CA ALA A 176 -3.77 -16.01 3.41
C ALA A 176 -3.63 -14.64 4.10
N ALA A 177 -3.18 -13.62 3.37
CA ALA A 177 -3.05 -12.26 3.89
C ALA A 177 -4.42 -11.67 4.30
N VAL A 178 -5.45 -11.85 3.46
CA VAL A 178 -6.82 -11.39 3.76
C VAL A 178 -7.39 -12.16 4.96
N ALA A 179 -7.21 -13.47 5.03
CA ALA A 179 -7.70 -14.29 6.14
C ALA A 179 -7.03 -13.95 7.48
N GLY A 180 -5.76 -13.54 7.45
CA GLY A 180 -5.00 -13.12 8.65
C GLY A 180 -5.21 -11.66 9.05
N THR A 181 -6.09 -10.91 8.37
CA THR A 181 -6.29 -9.47 8.62
C THR A 181 -7.04 -9.23 9.92
N GLU A 182 -6.50 -8.33 10.74
CA GLU A 182 -7.14 -7.79 11.95
C GLU A 182 -7.91 -6.52 11.60
N MET A 183 -9.16 -6.38 12.08
CA MET A 183 -9.95 -5.16 11.91
C MET A 183 -10.09 -4.42 13.23
N ILE A 184 -9.81 -3.11 13.20
CA ILE A 184 -9.92 -2.19 14.34
C ILE A 184 -10.95 -1.11 13.97
N GLN A 185 -11.98 -0.96 14.80
CA GLN A 185 -12.95 0.14 14.65
C GLN A 185 -12.45 1.38 15.42
N LEU A 186 -12.32 2.50 14.73
CA LEU A 186 -11.82 3.77 15.26
C LEU A 186 -12.86 4.90 15.11
#